data_afd90ba9e4f9ef860dbde7b5000f2766
#
_entry.id   afd90ba9e4f9ef860dbde7b5000f2766
#
_cell.length_a   1.000
_cell.length_b   1.000
_cell.length_c   1.000
_cell.angle_alpha   90.00
_cell.angle_beta   90.00
_cell.angle_gamma   90.00
#
_symmetry.space_group_name_H-M   'P 1'
#
loop_
_entity.id
_entity.type
_entity.pdbx_description
1 polymer ?
#
loop_
_entity_poly.entity_id
_entity_poly.type
_entity_poly.pdbx_seq_one_letter_code
_entity_poly.pdbx_strand_id
1 'polypeptide(L)'
;MKAYSRSKLCNILFTRELARRLHGTGITANCLHPGFVATRFGDQSGGLISPLVWLAKFFAISPAKGAETIVYLASSPDVAETTGQYFYKSVPTMPSSRAQDDRSALLLWQRSAALAGMKE
;
A
#
# COMPACT_ATOMS: atom_id res chain seq x y z
N MET A 1 -5.92 -0.94 16.28
CA MET A 1 -6.53 -0.96 14.93
C MET A 1 -6.56 0.41 14.24
N LYS A 2 -7.02 1.49 14.89
CA LYS A 2 -7.09 2.83 14.25
C LYS A 2 -5.73 3.36 13.72
N ALA A 3 -4.63 3.17 14.44
CA ALA A 3 -3.29 3.63 14.03
C ALA A 3 -2.80 2.88 12.78
N TYR A 4 -2.96 1.56 12.73
CA TYR A 4 -2.59 0.75 11.59
C TYR A 4 -3.36 1.16 10.32
N SER A 5 -4.69 1.28 10.41
CA SER A 5 -5.50 1.71 9.27
C SER A 5 -5.12 3.11 8.77
N ARG A 6 -4.77 4.03 9.69
CA ARG A 6 -4.28 5.36 9.32
C ARG A 6 -2.93 5.30 8.60
N SER A 7 -1.99 4.47 9.06
CA SER A 7 -0.69 4.31 8.39
C SER A 7 -0.84 3.77 6.97
N LYS A 8 -1.77 2.83 6.76
CA LYS A 8 -2.06 2.31 5.41
C LYS A 8 -2.74 3.33 4.51
N LEU A 9 -3.63 4.16 5.05
CA LEU A 9 -4.18 5.31 4.32
C LEU A 9 -3.07 6.28 3.89
N CYS A 10 -2.13 6.59 4.77
CA CYS A 10 -0.98 7.43 4.45
C CYS A 10 -0.14 6.87 3.29
N ASN A 11 0.03 5.55 3.19
CA ASN A 11 0.77 4.95 2.07
C ASN A 11 0.08 5.23 0.72
N ILE A 12 -1.24 5.18 0.65
CA ILE A 12 -1.98 5.49 -0.58
C ILE A 12 -1.85 6.97 -0.92
N LEU A 13 -2.07 7.86 0.05
CA LEU A 13 -1.93 9.31 -0.14
C LEU A 13 -0.51 9.69 -0.56
N PHE A 14 0.50 9.09 0.05
CA PHE A 14 1.91 9.28 -0.32
C PHE A 14 2.16 8.88 -1.78
N THR A 15 1.67 7.72 -2.19
CA THR A 15 1.83 7.23 -3.58
C THR A 15 1.19 8.19 -4.58
N ARG A 16 0.01 8.71 -4.29
CA ARG A 16 -0.68 9.70 -5.15
C ARG A 16 0.15 10.96 -5.33
N GLU A 17 0.64 11.54 -4.26
CA GLU A 17 1.47 12.76 -4.33
C GLU A 17 2.81 12.48 -5.02
N LEU A 18 3.44 11.34 -4.75
CA LEU A 18 4.68 10.93 -5.42
C LEU A 18 4.47 10.80 -6.93
N ALA A 19 3.42 10.12 -7.36
CA ALA A 19 3.08 9.98 -8.78
C ALA A 19 2.87 11.34 -9.45
N ARG A 20 2.19 12.27 -8.78
CA ARG A 20 1.99 13.64 -9.27
C ARG A 20 3.32 14.38 -9.45
N ARG A 21 4.25 14.24 -8.52
CA ARG A 21 5.58 14.86 -8.56
C ARG A 21 6.49 14.25 -9.62
N LEU A 22 6.32 12.98 -9.92
CA LEU A 22 7.09 12.27 -10.94
C LEU A 22 6.51 12.43 -12.35
N HIS A 23 5.44 13.21 -12.52
CA HIS A 23 4.84 13.45 -13.83
C HIS A 23 5.86 13.99 -14.84
N GLY A 24 5.91 13.39 -16.01
CA GLY A 24 6.83 13.76 -17.09
C GLY A 24 8.26 13.23 -16.95
N THR A 25 8.59 12.48 -15.89
CA THR A 25 9.93 11.90 -15.69
C THR A 25 10.10 10.50 -16.29
N GLY A 26 9.03 9.86 -16.71
CA GLY A 26 9.02 8.43 -17.09
C GLY A 26 9.06 7.46 -15.92
N ILE A 27 9.02 7.94 -14.68
CA ILE A 27 8.98 7.11 -13.47
C ILE A 27 7.53 6.98 -13.00
N THR A 28 7.09 5.76 -12.70
CA THR A 28 5.77 5.47 -12.18
C THR A 28 5.81 5.09 -10.70
N ALA A 29 4.75 5.43 -9.97
CA ALA A 29 4.58 5.06 -8.57
C ALA A 29 3.15 4.55 -8.34
N ASN A 30 3.04 3.31 -7.91
CA ASN A 30 1.76 2.66 -7.61
C ASN A 30 1.81 1.99 -6.24
N CYS A 31 0.65 1.74 -5.65
CA CYS A 31 0.55 0.97 -4.41
C CYS A 31 -0.45 -0.17 -4.56
N LEU A 32 -0.37 -1.13 -3.67
CA LEU A 32 -1.19 -2.31 -3.72
C LEU A 32 -1.66 -2.76 -2.34
N HIS A 33 -2.72 -3.55 -2.32
CA HIS A 33 -3.14 -4.36 -1.19
C HIS A 33 -2.85 -5.83 -1.49
N PRO A 34 -1.98 -6.50 -0.70
CA PRO A 34 -1.59 -7.89 -0.98
C PRO A 34 -2.68 -8.91 -0.62
N GLY A 35 -3.78 -8.49 -0.02
CA GLY A 35 -4.76 -9.38 0.59
C GLY A 35 -4.35 -9.79 2.00
N PHE A 36 -5.06 -10.75 2.57
CA PHE A 36 -4.73 -11.33 3.86
C PHE A 36 -3.72 -12.47 3.67
N VAL A 37 -2.42 -12.15 3.81
CA VAL A 37 -1.33 -13.09 3.55
C VAL A 37 -0.99 -13.85 4.85
N ALA A 38 -0.81 -15.17 4.75
CA ALA A 38 -0.33 -16.01 5.83
C ALA A 38 1.16 -15.73 6.10
N THR A 39 1.44 -14.67 6.84
CA THR A 39 2.80 -14.35 7.31
C THR A 39 2.92 -14.63 8.81
N ARG A 40 4.14 -14.62 9.33
CA ARG A 40 4.41 -14.69 10.79
C ARG A 40 4.04 -13.39 11.53
N PHE A 41 3.32 -12.48 10.88
CA PHE A 41 2.84 -11.27 11.50
C PHE A 41 1.87 -11.60 12.63
N GLY A 42 2.22 -11.25 13.86
CA GLY A 42 1.47 -11.59 15.06
C GLY A 42 2.02 -12.78 15.86
N ASP A 43 2.94 -13.58 15.33
CA ASP A 43 3.57 -14.69 16.07
C ASP A 43 4.55 -14.19 17.15
N GLN A 44 4.99 -12.92 17.08
CA GLN A 44 5.93 -12.31 18.05
C GLN A 44 5.26 -11.64 19.25
N SER A 45 3.97 -11.46 19.25
CA SER A 45 3.23 -11.01 20.42
C SER A 45 2.94 -12.22 21.31
N GLY A 46 3.85 -12.53 22.24
CA GLY A 46 3.85 -13.67 23.16
C GLY A 46 2.60 -13.85 24.04
N GLY A 47 1.43 -13.87 23.44
CA GLY A 47 0.15 -14.17 24.03
C GLY A 47 -0.49 -15.36 23.35
N LEU A 48 -1.27 -16.16 24.10
CA LEU A 48 -2.10 -17.26 23.62
C LEU A 48 -2.76 -16.85 22.30
N ILE A 49 -2.32 -17.48 21.19
CA ILE A 49 -2.91 -17.26 19.88
C ILE A 49 -4.41 -17.58 19.97
N SER A 50 -5.24 -16.53 19.89
CA SER A 50 -6.68 -16.71 19.93
C SER A 50 -7.08 -17.74 18.86
N PRO A 51 -7.98 -18.70 19.15
CA PRO A 51 -8.52 -19.63 18.16
C PRO A 51 -9.03 -18.93 16.90
N LEU A 52 -9.46 -17.67 17.05
CA LEU A 52 -9.90 -16.81 15.97
C LEU A 52 -8.75 -16.44 15.00
N VAL A 53 -7.54 -16.18 15.52
CA VAL A 53 -6.35 -15.90 14.69
C VAL A 53 -5.90 -17.17 13.96
N TRP A 54 -5.98 -18.33 14.63
CA TRP A 54 -5.68 -19.62 14.01
C TRP A 54 -6.67 -19.92 12.86
N LEU A 55 -7.96 -19.70 13.07
CA LEU A 55 -8.99 -19.85 12.04
C LEU A 55 -8.78 -18.87 10.88
N ALA A 56 -8.40 -17.62 11.15
CA ALA A 56 -8.11 -16.62 10.14
C ALA A 56 -6.90 -17.01 9.25
N LYS A 57 -5.91 -17.74 9.80
CA LYS A 57 -4.77 -18.25 9.00
C LYS A 57 -5.21 -19.29 7.95
N PHE A 58 -6.29 -20.02 8.16
CA PHE A 58 -6.83 -20.94 7.15
C PHE A 58 -7.37 -20.23 5.90
N PHE A 59 -7.85 -19.00 6.06
CA PHE A 59 -8.37 -18.20 4.94
C PHE A 59 -7.32 -17.26 4.34
N ALA A 60 -6.10 -17.27 4.90
CA ALA A 60 -5.02 -16.44 4.40
C ALA A 60 -4.43 -17.04 3.11
N ILE A 61 -4.14 -16.16 2.16
CA ILE A 61 -3.46 -16.56 0.93
C ILE A 61 -1.99 -16.88 1.19
N SER A 62 -1.39 -17.74 0.38
CA SER A 62 0.03 -18.04 0.48
C SER A 62 0.90 -16.79 0.22
N PRO A 63 2.15 -16.73 0.74
CA PRO A 63 3.08 -15.65 0.44
C PRO A 63 3.31 -15.47 -1.07
N ALA A 64 3.41 -16.55 -1.83
CA ALA A 64 3.55 -16.50 -3.29
C ALA A 64 2.35 -15.80 -3.95
N LYS A 65 1.13 -16.15 -3.54
CA LYS A 65 -0.11 -15.51 -4.02
C LYS A 65 -0.18 -14.04 -3.61
N GLY A 66 0.29 -13.69 -2.41
CA GLY A 66 0.39 -12.30 -1.94
C GLY A 66 1.39 -11.47 -2.74
N ALA A 67 2.42 -12.10 -3.28
CA ALA A 67 3.45 -11.44 -4.09
C ALA A 67 3.05 -11.22 -5.56
N GLU A 68 2.04 -11.90 -6.07
CA GLU A 68 1.66 -11.83 -7.50
C GLU A 68 1.44 -10.39 -8.00
N THR A 69 0.71 -9.57 -7.24
CA THR A 69 0.47 -8.18 -7.63
C THR A 69 1.75 -7.34 -7.58
N ILE A 70 2.68 -7.63 -6.67
CA ILE A 70 3.98 -6.97 -6.60
C ILE A 70 4.79 -7.27 -7.85
N VAL A 71 4.89 -8.54 -8.22
CA VAL A 71 5.60 -8.99 -9.43
C VAL A 71 4.95 -8.39 -10.68
N TYR A 72 3.63 -8.42 -10.77
CA TYR A 72 2.89 -7.80 -11.87
C TYR A 72 3.23 -6.32 -12.04
N LEU A 73 3.17 -5.53 -10.96
CA LEU A 73 3.50 -4.10 -11.00
C LEU A 73 4.98 -3.82 -11.32
N ALA A 74 5.88 -4.75 -10.97
CA ALA A 74 7.31 -4.58 -11.21
C ALA A 74 7.76 -5.01 -12.61
N SER A 75 7.00 -5.85 -13.30
CA SER A 75 7.48 -6.51 -14.51
C SER A 75 6.53 -6.53 -15.71
N SER A 76 5.23 -6.26 -15.50
CA SER A 76 4.28 -6.32 -16.62
C SER A 76 4.36 -5.08 -17.50
N PRO A 77 4.46 -5.24 -18.83
CA PRO A 77 4.36 -4.11 -19.76
C PRO A 77 3.00 -3.42 -19.73
N ASP A 78 1.94 -4.11 -19.30
CA ASP A 78 0.59 -3.56 -19.24
C ASP A 78 0.46 -2.37 -18.28
N VAL A 79 1.37 -2.24 -17.31
CA VAL A 79 1.38 -1.18 -16.31
C VAL A 79 2.57 -0.23 -16.44
N ALA A 80 3.33 -0.32 -17.53
CA ALA A 80 4.54 0.50 -17.73
C ALA A 80 4.27 2.01 -17.63
N GLU A 81 3.13 2.46 -18.12
CA GLU A 81 2.70 3.87 -18.09
C GLU A 81 1.70 4.17 -16.97
N THR A 82 1.36 3.18 -16.14
CA THR A 82 0.35 3.33 -15.09
C THR A 82 0.99 3.93 -13.84
N THR A 83 0.47 5.05 -13.35
CA THR A 83 0.99 5.72 -12.15
C THR A 83 -0.12 6.27 -11.26
N GLY A 84 0.14 6.38 -9.96
CA GLY A 84 -0.79 6.92 -8.96
C GLY A 84 -1.97 6.00 -8.63
N GLN A 85 -1.92 4.76 -9.06
CA GLN A 85 -3.02 3.81 -8.90
C GLN A 85 -2.85 2.91 -7.67
N TYR A 86 -3.99 2.46 -7.15
CA TYR A 86 -4.08 1.47 -6.10
C TYR A 86 -4.56 0.15 -6.69
N PHE A 87 -3.84 -0.94 -6.41
CA PHE A 87 -4.08 -2.25 -6.99
C PHE A 87 -4.53 -3.27 -5.95
N TYR A 88 -5.43 -4.14 -6.36
CA TYR A 88 -5.81 -5.35 -5.65
C TYR A 88 -5.94 -6.50 -6.65
N LYS A 89 -5.26 -7.62 -6.41
CA LYS A 89 -5.22 -8.80 -7.31
C LYS A 89 -4.87 -8.42 -8.76
N SER A 90 -3.82 -7.63 -8.93
CA SER A 90 -3.33 -7.14 -10.23
C SER A 90 -4.33 -6.31 -11.03
N VAL A 91 -5.38 -5.78 -10.39
CA VAL A 91 -6.39 -4.93 -11.01
C VAL A 91 -6.41 -3.56 -10.35
N PRO A 92 -6.42 -2.45 -11.12
CA PRO A 92 -6.66 -1.13 -10.57
C PRO A 92 -7.98 -1.10 -9.80
N THR A 93 -7.94 -0.65 -8.57
CA THR A 93 -9.08 -0.66 -7.66
C THR A 93 -9.25 0.72 -7.04
N MET A 94 -10.48 1.19 -6.95
CA MET A 94 -10.77 2.49 -6.36
C MET A 94 -10.64 2.41 -4.83
N PRO A 95 -9.70 3.17 -4.22
CA PRO A 95 -9.60 3.23 -2.79
C PRO A 95 -10.72 4.11 -2.19
N SER A 96 -10.80 4.18 -0.85
CA SER A 96 -11.80 5.02 -0.18
C SER A 96 -11.68 6.50 -0.59
N SER A 97 -12.76 7.27 -0.44
CA SER A 97 -12.78 8.71 -0.74
C SER A 97 -11.69 9.49 0.00
N ARG A 98 -11.40 9.10 1.25
CA ARG A 98 -10.30 9.71 2.04
C ARG A 98 -8.92 9.45 1.43
N ALA A 99 -8.73 8.34 0.75
CA ALA A 99 -7.48 7.99 0.09
C ALA A 99 -7.32 8.68 -1.27
N GLN A 100 -8.36 9.37 -1.72
CA GLN A 100 -8.40 10.12 -2.98
C GLN A 100 -8.30 11.64 -2.76
N ASP A 101 -8.15 12.10 -1.51
CA ASP A 101 -8.06 13.52 -1.18
C ASP A 101 -6.66 14.06 -1.45
N ASP A 102 -6.50 14.78 -2.55
CA ASP A 102 -5.23 15.37 -3.00
C ASP A 102 -4.69 16.42 -2.03
N ARG A 103 -5.57 17.13 -1.32
CA ARG A 103 -5.13 18.08 -0.28
C ARG A 103 -4.46 17.36 0.89
N SER A 104 -5.05 16.27 1.36
CA SER A 104 -4.44 15.44 2.41
C SER A 104 -3.14 14.79 1.93
N ALA A 105 -3.06 14.39 0.66
CA ALA A 105 -1.84 13.84 0.09
C ALA A 105 -0.70 14.87 0.09
N LEU A 106 -0.96 16.09 -0.34
CA LEU A 106 0.01 17.19 -0.32
C LEU A 106 0.46 17.53 1.11
N LEU A 107 -0.48 17.66 2.05
CA LEU A 107 -0.15 17.94 3.46
C LEU A 107 0.69 16.83 4.10
N LEU A 108 0.37 15.58 3.80
CA LEU A 108 1.15 14.44 4.27
C LEU A 108 2.59 14.50 3.73
N TRP A 109 2.75 14.80 2.45
CA TRP A 109 4.06 14.97 1.82
C TRP A 109 4.87 16.04 2.52
N GLN A 110 4.34 17.26 2.65
CA GLN A 110 5.02 18.39 3.28
C GLN A 110 5.44 18.08 4.72
N ARG A 111 4.58 17.46 5.51
CA ARG A 111 4.89 17.05 6.88
C ARG A 111 5.98 15.98 6.92
N SER A 112 5.93 15.01 6.03
CA SER A 112 6.93 13.95 5.93
C SER A 112 8.28 14.49 5.49
N ALA A 113 8.31 15.36 4.49
CA ALA A 113 9.53 16.03 4.02
C ALA A 113 10.19 16.86 5.14
N ALA A 114 9.40 17.64 5.88
CA ALA A 114 9.90 18.44 7.00
C ALA A 114 10.50 17.54 8.10
N LEU A 115 9.84 16.44 8.46
CA LEU A 115 10.34 15.49 9.45
C LEU A 115 11.63 14.77 8.99
N ALA A 116 11.76 14.54 7.67
CA ALA A 116 12.96 13.95 7.08
C ALA A 116 14.10 14.96 6.83
N GLY A 117 13.89 16.24 7.12
CA GLY A 117 14.89 17.30 6.86
C GLY A 117 15.11 17.58 5.39
N MET A 118 14.17 17.20 4.52
CA MET A 118 14.24 17.51 3.09
C MET A 118 13.88 18.97 2.85
N LYS A 119 14.67 19.65 2.01
CA LYS A 119 14.30 20.97 1.47
C LYS A 119 13.46 20.74 0.22
N GLU A 120 12.28 21.33 0.16
CA GLU A 120 11.47 21.39 -1.05
C GLU A 120 11.95 22.50 -2.00
#